data_ce0a5ee5e1ac72f4716b63e1170047d0
#
_entry.id   ce0a5ee5e1ac72f4716b63e1170047d0
#
_cell.length_a   1.000
_cell.length_b   1.000
_cell.length_c   1.000
_cell.angle_alpha   90.00
_cell.angle_beta   90.00
_cell.angle_gamma   90.00
#
_symmetry.space_group_name_H-M   'P 1'
#
loop_
_entity.id
_entity.type
_entity.pdbx_description
1 polymer ?
#
loop_
_entity_poly.entity_id
_entity_poly.type
_entity_poly.pdbx_seq_one_letter_code
_entity_poly.pdbx_strand_id
1 'polypeptide(L)'
;AKNIIHRDIKPANIMVSPKGYFKLGDFGVARQQISGTMTVIGSYDFMAPEVYKGMPYDQTADIYSLGMVLYYLANDFKLPFSEIQSSIDRINRRMNGDTEWDWKQKLSSWGIATNIKQKMSEEILYDTVMTACANDPKARYQSATAMKRDLMICMDKICTLEKRKDNWEAAKKK
;
A
#
# COMPACT_ATOMS: atom_id res chain seq x y z
N ALA A 1 -1.89 19.08 -15.19
CA ALA A 1 -2.48 17.96 -14.43
C ALA A 1 -3.82 18.42 -13.88
N LYS A 2 -4.87 17.63 -14.00
CA LYS A 2 -6.16 17.91 -13.36
C LYS A 2 -5.99 17.52 -11.88
N ASN A 3 -6.14 18.43 -10.94
CA ASN A 3 -6.06 18.14 -9.50
C ASN A 3 -7.29 17.35 -9.06
N ILE A 4 -7.32 16.07 -9.41
CA ILE A 4 -8.39 15.15 -9.04
C ILE A 4 -7.88 14.28 -7.90
N ILE A 5 -8.63 14.24 -6.81
CA ILE A 5 -8.41 13.35 -5.68
C ILE A 5 -9.47 12.25 -5.78
N HIS A 6 -9.04 10.98 -5.75
CA HIS A 6 -9.94 9.82 -5.92
C HIS A 6 -10.78 9.54 -4.66
N ARG A 7 -10.18 9.65 -3.48
CA ARG A 7 -10.80 9.53 -2.14
C ARG A 7 -11.26 8.13 -1.72
N ASP A 8 -11.25 7.16 -2.61
CA ASP A 8 -11.70 5.78 -2.32
C ASP A 8 -10.79 4.74 -2.99
N ILE A 9 -9.47 4.91 -2.86
CA ILE A 9 -8.50 3.91 -3.35
C ILE A 9 -8.51 2.72 -2.40
N LYS A 10 -8.89 1.56 -2.94
CA LYS A 10 -8.96 0.25 -2.25
C LYS A 10 -8.90 -0.88 -3.27
N PRO A 11 -8.59 -2.12 -2.87
CA PRO A 11 -8.49 -3.25 -3.81
C PRO A 11 -9.72 -3.42 -4.72
N ALA A 12 -10.93 -3.23 -4.19
CA ALA A 12 -12.18 -3.36 -4.95
C ALA A 12 -12.31 -2.36 -6.11
N ASN A 13 -11.62 -1.22 -6.03
CA ASN A 13 -11.64 -0.18 -7.07
C ASN A 13 -10.42 -0.27 -8.02
N ILE A 14 -9.56 -1.26 -7.84
CA ILE A 14 -8.40 -1.52 -8.72
C ILE A 14 -8.73 -2.73 -9.59
N MET A 15 -8.98 -2.48 -10.85
CA MET A 15 -9.33 -3.51 -11.83
C MET A 15 -8.12 -3.87 -12.69
N VAL A 16 -8.05 -5.14 -13.10
CA VAL A 16 -7.04 -5.62 -14.05
C VAL A 16 -7.73 -5.85 -15.40
N SER A 17 -7.22 -5.19 -16.45
CA SER A 17 -7.71 -5.42 -17.81
C SER A 17 -7.26 -6.79 -18.33
N PRO A 18 -7.92 -7.35 -19.37
CA PRO A 18 -7.48 -8.61 -20.00
C PRO A 18 -6.03 -8.61 -20.51
N LYS A 19 -5.46 -7.42 -20.74
CA LYS A 19 -4.07 -7.22 -21.16
C LYS A 19 -3.10 -7.05 -19.98
N GLY A 20 -3.55 -7.25 -18.72
CA GLY A 20 -2.74 -7.11 -17.53
C GLY A 20 -2.50 -5.67 -17.05
N TYR A 21 -3.16 -4.68 -17.61
CA TYR A 21 -3.04 -3.30 -17.14
C TYR A 21 -3.96 -3.04 -15.96
N PHE A 22 -3.42 -2.44 -14.91
CA PHE A 22 -4.22 -1.94 -13.80
C PHE A 22 -4.96 -0.67 -14.18
N LYS A 23 -6.21 -0.58 -13.77
CA LYS A 23 -7.07 0.58 -13.94
C LYS A 23 -7.73 0.90 -12.61
N LEU A 24 -7.64 2.16 -12.20
CA LEU A 24 -8.39 2.67 -11.08
C LEU A 24 -9.79 3.02 -11.59
N GLY A 25 -10.80 2.39 -11.02
CA GLY A 25 -12.21 2.61 -11.32
C GLY A 25 -12.91 3.33 -10.19
N ASP A 26 -14.20 3.59 -10.37
CA ASP A 26 -15.07 4.23 -9.39
C ASP A 26 -14.44 5.52 -8.82
N PHE A 27 -14.19 6.49 -9.72
CA PHE A 27 -13.80 7.83 -9.33
C PHE A 27 -14.92 8.41 -8.49
N GLY A 28 -14.90 8.15 -7.19
CA GLY A 28 -15.91 8.44 -6.19
C GLY A 28 -16.57 9.77 -6.38
N VAL A 29 -17.50 9.76 -7.30
CA VAL A 29 -18.42 10.85 -7.52
C VAL A 29 -19.18 10.98 -6.23
N ALA A 30 -18.89 12.06 -5.52
CA ALA A 30 -19.70 12.57 -4.44
C ALA A 30 -19.93 11.62 -3.26
N ARG A 31 -18.94 11.45 -2.41
CA ARG A 31 -19.30 11.46 -0.99
C ARG A 31 -19.55 12.92 -0.56
N GLN A 32 -20.71 13.45 -0.96
CA GLN A 32 -21.38 14.42 -0.13
C GLN A 32 -21.42 13.84 1.28
N GLN A 33 -21.07 14.67 2.26
CA GLN A 33 -21.16 14.38 3.67
C GLN A 33 -22.40 13.56 3.98
N ILE A 34 -22.25 12.29 4.27
CA ILE A 34 -23.32 11.49 4.83
C ILE A 34 -23.21 11.68 6.33
N SER A 35 -23.92 12.69 6.82
CA SER A 35 -24.40 12.74 8.20
C SER A 35 -25.46 11.64 8.34
N GLY A 36 -25.08 10.47 8.81
CA GLY A 36 -25.99 9.37 9.06
C GLY A 36 -25.21 8.10 9.32
N THR A 37 -25.62 7.36 10.33
CA THR A 37 -25.12 6.07 10.83
C THR A 37 -24.52 5.20 9.71
N MET A 38 -23.20 5.07 9.71
CA MET A 38 -22.46 4.42 8.64
C MET A 38 -22.29 2.93 8.93
N THR A 39 -22.98 2.12 8.18
CA THR A 39 -22.81 0.66 8.07
C THR A 39 -21.84 0.31 6.93
N VAL A 40 -20.63 0.86 6.88
CA VAL A 40 -19.63 0.43 5.90
C VAL A 40 -18.26 0.37 6.57
N ILE A 41 -18.06 -0.64 7.38
CA ILE A 41 -16.81 -0.91 8.09
C ILE A 41 -15.63 -1.14 7.12
N GLY A 42 -15.87 -1.68 5.92
CA GLY A 42 -14.81 -1.95 4.94
C GLY A 42 -14.22 -0.71 4.23
N SER A 43 -14.86 0.43 4.27
CA SER A 43 -14.36 1.65 3.59
C SER A 43 -13.29 2.39 4.37
N TYR A 44 -13.24 2.24 5.68
CA TYR A 44 -12.26 2.93 6.52
C TYR A 44 -10.88 2.29 6.54
N ASP A 45 -10.79 1.04 6.12
CA ASP A 45 -9.56 0.25 6.19
C ASP A 45 -8.39 0.83 5.37
N PHE A 46 -8.70 1.53 4.30
CA PHE A 46 -7.71 2.15 3.41
C PHE A 46 -7.68 3.68 3.51
N MET A 47 -8.54 4.27 4.34
CA MET A 47 -8.71 5.71 4.46
C MET A 47 -7.56 6.36 5.22
N ALA A 48 -7.13 7.53 4.75
CA ALA A 48 -6.11 8.34 5.41
C ALA A 48 -6.63 8.96 6.72
N PRO A 49 -5.75 9.14 7.74
CA PRO A 49 -6.15 9.64 9.05
C PRO A 49 -6.84 11.00 9.03
N GLU A 50 -6.36 11.94 8.22
CA GLU A 50 -6.96 13.27 8.08
C GLU A 50 -8.36 13.23 7.47
N VAL A 51 -8.58 12.30 6.52
CA VAL A 51 -9.90 12.09 5.90
C VAL A 51 -10.87 11.48 6.91
N TYR A 52 -10.42 10.49 7.68
CA TYR A 52 -11.21 9.88 8.76
C TYR A 52 -11.61 10.90 9.83
N LYS A 53 -10.69 11.80 10.20
CA LYS A 53 -10.90 12.85 11.20
C LYS A 53 -11.68 14.07 10.65
N GLY A 54 -12.05 14.07 9.37
CA GLY A 54 -12.74 15.20 8.74
C GLY A 54 -11.89 16.47 8.62
N MET A 55 -10.57 16.32 8.61
CA MET A 55 -9.62 17.43 8.46
C MET A 55 -9.44 17.81 6.99
N PRO A 56 -8.94 19.01 6.67
CA PRO A 56 -8.53 19.34 5.30
C PRO A 56 -7.49 18.35 4.77
N TYR A 57 -7.62 17.94 3.50
CA TYR A 57 -6.74 16.97 2.85
C TYR A 57 -6.50 17.31 1.38
N ASP A 58 -5.46 16.75 0.83
CA ASP A 58 -5.04 16.88 -0.58
C ASP A 58 -4.77 15.51 -1.23
N GLN A 59 -4.05 15.49 -2.36
CA GLN A 59 -3.71 14.25 -3.08
C GLN A 59 -2.86 13.26 -2.26
N THR A 60 -2.25 13.68 -1.17
CA THR A 60 -1.47 12.79 -0.29
C THR A 60 -2.36 11.80 0.46
N ALA A 61 -3.67 12.05 0.55
CA ALA A 61 -4.63 11.09 1.06
C ALA A 61 -4.75 9.86 0.14
N ASP A 62 -4.73 10.05 -1.19
CA ASP A 62 -4.71 8.95 -2.16
C ASP A 62 -3.39 8.16 -2.09
N ILE A 63 -2.27 8.83 -1.81
CA ILE A 63 -0.96 8.18 -1.59
C ILE A 63 -1.03 7.26 -0.37
N TYR A 64 -1.62 7.73 0.74
CA TYR A 64 -1.83 6.89 1.92
C TYR A 64 -2.68 5.65 1.60
N SER A 65 -3.81 5.85 0.93
CA SER A 65 -4.70 4.75 0.56
C SER A 65 -4.02 3.72 -0.35
N LEU A 66 -3.19 4.17 -1.30
CA LEU A 66 -2.38 3.29 -2.15
C LEU A 66 -1.31 2.56 -1.32
N GLY A 67 -0.67 3.23 -0.39
CA GLY A 67 0.27 2.62 0.57
C GLY A 67 -0.40 1.49 1.37
N MET A 68 -1.62 1.71 1.86
CA MET A 68 -2.41 0.70 2.56
C MET A 68 -2.77 -0.50 1.67
N VAL A 69 -3.06 -0.28 0.39
CA VAL A 69 -3.29 -1.36 -0.58
C VAL A 69 -2.02 -2.18 -0.76
N LEU A 70 -0.86 -1.54 -0.92
CA LEU A 70 0.42 -2.25 -1.05
C LEU A 70 0.77 -3.00 0.23
N TYR A 71 0.57 -2.40 1.41
CA TYR A 71 0.72 -3.09 2.69
C TYR A 71 -0.14 -4.36 2.74
N TYR A 72 -1.43 -4.23 2.45
CA TYR A 72 -2.39 -5.33 2.47
C TYR A 72 -1.97 -6.48 1.54
N LEU A 73 -1.55 -6.17 0.31
CA LEU A 73 -1.08 -7.16 -0.66
C LEU A 73 0.22 -7.84 -0.21
N ALA A 74 1.16 -7.07 0.37
CA ALA A 74 2.44 -7.59 0.81
C ALA A 74 2.37 -8.30 2.18
N ASN A 75 1.28 -8.17 2.92
CA ASN A 75 1.07 -8.77 4.24
C ASN A 75 -0.02 -9.87 4.24
N ASP A 76 -0.02 -10.72 3.21
CA ASP A 76 -0.96 -11.85 3.09
C ASP A 76 -2.43 -11.44 3.24
N PHE A 77 -2.81 -10.33 2.64
CA PHE A 77 -4.16 -9.75 2.71
C PHE A 77 -4.61 -9.41 4.14
N LYS A 78 -3.67 -9.02 5.00
CA LYS A 78 -3.95 -8.58 6.37
C LYS A 78 -3.64 -7.10 6.51
N LEU A 79 -4.54 -6.40 7.19
CA LEU A 79 -4.36 -4.98 7.54
C LEU A 79 -3.51 -4.84 8.82
N PRO A 80 -2.94 -3.65 9.09
CA PRO A 80 -2.28 -3.40 10.37
C PRO A 80 -3.19 -3.72 11.54
N PHE A 81 -2.62 -4.31 12.60
CA PHE A 81 -3.33 -4.70 13.83
C PHE A 81 -4.44 -5.74 13.59
N SER A 82 -4.30 -6.60 12.57
CA SER A 82 -5.31 -7.62 12.24
C SER A 82 -5.54 -8.65 13.35
N GLU A 83 -4.65 -8.75 14.33
CA GLU A 83 -4.78 -9.57 15.54
C GLU A 83 -5.82 -9.03 16.53
N ILE A 84 -6.14 -7.74 16.46
CA ILE A 84 -7.16 -7.11 17.31
C ILE A 84 -8.54 -7.43 16.75
N GLN A 85 -9.42 -8.03 17.56
CA GLN A 85 -10.77 -8.44 17.13
C GLN A 85 -11.65 -7.24 16.75
N SER A 86 -11.58 -6.16 17.52
CA SER A 86 -12.37 -4.95 17.29
C SER A 86 -11.85 -4.19 16.08
N SER A 87 -12.67 -4.07 15.04
CA SER A 87 -12.35 -3.26 13.86
C SER A 87 -12.20 -1.77 14.18
N ILE A 88 -12.96 -1.28 15.13
CA ILE A 88 -12.89 0.12 15.59
C ILE A 88 -11.54 0.38 16.27
N ASP A 89 -11.08 -0.53 17.11
CA ASP A 89 -9.81 -0.36 17.81
C ASP A 89 -8.62 -0.44 16.84
N ARG A 90 -8.66 -1.34 15.85
CA ARG A 90 -7.66 -1.36 14.76
C ARG A 90 -7.57 -0.02 14.03
N ILE A 91 -8.73 0.51 13.66
CA ILE A 91 -8.81 1.80 12.95
C ILE A 91 -8.28 2.90 13.86
N ASN A 92 -8.69 2.97 15.11
CA ASN A 92 -8.26 3.99 16.06
C ASN A 92 -6.75 3.95 16.29
N ARG A 93 -6.14 2.78 16.49
CA ARG A 93 -4.68 2.65 16.63
C ARG A 93 -3.97 3.21 15.40
N ARG A 94 -4.39 2.81 14.22
CA ARG A 94 -3.82 3.31 12.97
C ARG A 94 -3.98 4.83 12.83
N MET A 95 -5.18 5.37 13.13
CA MET A 95 -5.47 6.81 13.04
C MET A 95 -4.72 7.64 14.08
N ASN A 96 -4.30 7.03 15.18
CA ASN A 96 -3.46 7.66 16.21
C ASN A 96 -1.97 7.63 15.85
N GLY A 97 -1.61 6.91 14.79
CA GLY A 97 -0.23 6.84 14.32
C GLY A 97 0.60 5.75 14.97
N ASP A 98 -0.05 4.72 15.54
CA ASP A 98 0.68 3.54 15.99
C ASP A 98 1.37 2.87 14.80
N THR A 99 2.68 2.69 14.89
CA THR A 99 3.54 2.19 13.80
C THR A 99 4.04 0.77 14.03
N GLU A 100 3.62 0.10 15.07
CA GLU A 100 3.94 -1.30 15.34
C GLU A 100 3.20 -2.22 14.35
N TRP A 101 3.52 -2.05 13.08
CA TRP A 101 2.97 -2.85 12.01
C TRP A 101 3.83 -4.11 11.85
N ASP A 102 3.24 -5.25 12.06
CA ASP A 102 3.88 -6.57 12.17
C ASP A 102 4.45 -7.11 10.82
N TRP A 103 4.76 -6.22 9.90
CA TRP A 103 5.16 -6.56 8.54
C TRP A 103 6.65 -6.91 8.40
N LYS A 104 7.53 -6.22 9.14
CA LYS A 104 8.98 -6.38 9.00
C LYS A 104 9.47 -7.78 9.34
N GLN A 105 8.82 -8.45 10.30
CA GLN A 105 9.13 -9.83 10.66
C GLN A 105 8.66 -10.83 9.60
N LYS A 106 7.59 -10.54 8.88
CA LYS A 106 7.02 -11.45 7.88
C LYS A 106 7.76 -11.44 6.56
N LEU A 107 8.28 -10.29 6.10
CA LEU A 107 9.13 -10.24 4.91
C LEU A 107 10.35 -11.16 5.06
N SER A 108 10.92 -11.25 6.25
CA SER A 108 12.01 -12.19 6.54
C SER A 108 11.57 -13.66 6.62
N SER A 109 10.30 -13.94 6.93
CA SER A 109 9.75 -15.29 7.08
C SER A 109 9.33 -15.94 5.77
N TRP A 110 9.17 -15.16 4.70
CA TRP A 110 8.85 -15.73 3.37
C TRP A 110 9.95 -16.63 2.79
N GLY A 111 11.06 -16.80 3.52
CA GLY A 111 12.13 -17.73 3.13
C GLY A 111 12.80 -17.41 1.79
N ILE A 112 12.41 -16.30 1.20
CA ILE A 112 12.81 -15.86 -0.12
C ILE A 112 14.12 -15.08 -0.07
N ALA A 113 14.44 -14.47 1.07
CA ALA A 113 15.66 -13.68 1.27
C ALA A 113 16.92 -14.56 1.40
N THR A 114 17.21 -15.35 0.34
CA THR A 114 18.44 -16.14 0.28
C THR A 114 19.65 -15.32 -0.14
N ASN A 115 19.46 -14.05 -0.52
CA ASN A 115 20.58 -13.18 -0.91
C ASN A 115 20.35 -11.70 -0.54
N ILE A 116 21.46 -10.97 -0.43
CA ILE A 116 21.51 -9.56 -0.02
C ILE A 116 20.61 -8.65 -0.90
N LYS A 117 20.51 -8.92 -2.21
CA LYS A 117 19.73 -8.06 -3.13
C LYS A 117 18.23 -8.18 -2.93
N GLN A 118 17.76 -9.36 -2.59
CA GLN A 118 16.34 -9.60 -2.30
C GLN A 118 15.96 -8.91 -0.99
N LYS A 119 16.79 -9.03 0.03
CA LYS A 119 16.63 -8.28 1.28
C LYS A 119 16.57 -6.78 1.05
N MET A 120 17.41 -6.22 0.15
CA MET A 120 17.36 -4.81 -0.23
C MET A 120 16.07 -4.42 -0.96
N SER A 121 15.48 -5.31 -1.76
CA SER A 121 14.21 -5.03 -2.44
C SER A 121 13.04 -5.03 -1.45
N GLU A 122 13.07 -5.92 -0.46
CA GLU A 122 12.10 -5.97 0.63
C GLU A 122 12.19 -4.71 1.52
N GLU A 123 13.41 -4.26 1.82
CA GLU A 123 13.63 -3.02 2.58
C GLU A 123 13.09 -1.80 1.82
N ILE A 124 13.35 -1.68 0.51
CA ILE A 124 12.84 -0.57 -0.29
C ILE A 124 11.31 -0.60 -0.37
N LEU A 125 10.70 -1.78 -0.54
CA LEU A 125 9.25 -1.89 -0.55
C LEU A 125 8.67 -1.50 0.81
N TYR A 126 9.28 -1.96 1.90
CA TYR A 126 8.89 -1.60 3.24
C TYR A 126 8.94 -0.08 3.45
N ASP A 127 10.08 0.54 3.16
CA ASP A 127 10.28 1.98 3.34
C ASP A 127 9.32 2.79 2.46
N THR A 128 9.07 2.33 1.23
CA THR A 128 8.11 2.98 0.32
C THR A 128 6.70 2.95 0.90
N VAL A 129 6.26 1.80 1.41
CA VAL A 129 4.93 1.66 2.00
C VAL A 129 4.80 2.45 3.30
N MET A 130 5.80 2.38 4.18
CA MET A 130 5.79 3.13 5.44
C MET A 130 5.81 4.64 5.22
N THR A 131 6.58 5.12 4.23
CA THR A 131 6.56 6.53 3.82
C THR A 131 5.18 6.93 3.28
N ALA A 132 4.58 6.12 2.42
CA ALA A 132 3.24 6.40 1.89
C ALA A 132 2.19 6.44 3.00
N CYS A 133 2.31 5.57 4.00
CA CYS A 133 1.38 5.44 5.11
C CYS A 133 1.74 6.29 6.34
N ALA A 134 2.66 7.25 6.20
CA ALA A 134 2.98 8.16 7.30
C ALA A 134 1.72 8.89 7.80
N ASN A 135 1.59 9.03 9.12
CA ASN A 135 0.43 9.68 9.72
C ASN A 135 0.35 11.17 9.35
N ASP A 136 1.50 11.86 9.35
CA ASP A 136 1.62 13.24 8.86
C ASP A 136 1.62 13.25 7.31
N PRO A 137 0.64 13.91 6.65
CA PRO A 137 0.61 14.05 5.19
C PRO A 137 1.88 14.65 4.59
N LYS A 138 2.58 15.51 5.31
CA LYS A 138 3.83 16.15 4.85
C LYS A 138 5.02 15.18 4.82
N ALA A 139 4.97 14.12 5.61
CA ALA A 139 5.98 13.08 5.63
C ALA A 139 5.79 12.02 4.52
N ARG A 140 4.66 12.04 3.80
CA ARG A 140 4.36 11.14 2.68
C ARG A 140 5.02 11.59 1.38
N TYR A 141 4.97 10.74 0.38
CA TYR A 141 5.24 11.17 -0.99
C TYR A 141 4.28 12.30 -1.39
N GLN A 142 4.83 13.38 -1.92
CA GLN A 142 4.03 14.54 -2.33
C GLN A 142 3.45 14.40 -3.74
N SER A 143 3.76 13.31 -4.44
CA SER A 143 3.18 12.96 -5.74
C SER A 143 3.24 11.46 -6.01
N ALA A 144 2.28 10.96 -6.79
CA ALA A 144 2.30 9.58 -7.29
C ALA A 144 3.55 9.27 -8.12
N THR A 145 4.12 10.27 -8.81
CA THR A 145 5.36 10.12 -9.59
C THR A 145 6.55 9.83 -8.70
N ALA A 146 6.65 10.50 -7.54
CA ALA A 146 7.73 10.26 -6.57
C ALA A 146 7.65 8.83 -6.01
N MET A 147 6.47 8.39 -5.58
CA MET A 147 6.24 7.03 -5.08
C MET A 147 6.53 5.98 -6.17
N LYS A 148 6.06 6.22 -7.41
CA LYS A 148 6.30 5.33 -8.55
C LYS A 148 7.79 5.09 -8.78
N ARG A 149 8.62 6.12 -8.67
CA ARG A 149 10.07 6.00 -8.89
C ARG A 149 10.69 4.99 -7.93
N ASP A 150 10.34 5.02 -6.65
CA ASP A 150 10.89 4.11 -5.65
C ASP A 150 10.36 2.68 -5.83
N LEU A 151 9.08 2.53 -6.20
CA LEU A 151 8.52 1.23 -6.59
C LEU A 151 9.20 0.65 -7.84
N MET A 152 9.57 1.47 -8.83
CA MET A 152 10.30 1.00 -10.02
C MET A 152 11.71 0.51 -9.66
N ILE A 153 12.41 1.17 -8.74
CA ILE A 153 13.70 0.70 -8.23
C ILE A 153 13.56 -0.68 -7.56
N CYS A 154 12.49 -0.86 -6.77
CA CYS A 154 12.18 -2.15 -6.17
C CYS A 154 11.94 -3.24 -7.24
N MET A 155 11.11 -2.96 -8.24
CA MET A 155 10.80 -3.89 -9.34
C MET A 155 12.03 -4.26 -10.16
N ASP A 156 12.88 -3.32 -10.53
CA ASP A 156 14.11 -3.58 -11.29
C ASP A 156 15.04 -4.54 -10.54
N LYS A 157 15.14 -4.42 -9.22
CA LYS A 157 15.93 -5.33 -8.40
C LYS A 157 15.34 -6.74 -8.40
N ILE A 158 14.02 -6.87 -8.28
CA ILE A 158 13.30 -8.15 -8.31
C ILE A 158 13.47 -8.82 -9.68
N CYS A 159 13.16 -8.13 -10.79
CA CYS A 159 13.28 -8.67 -12.15
C CYS A 159 14.71 -9.10 -12.50
N THR A 160 15.73 -8.39 -12.01
CA THR A 160 17.13 -8.76 -12.22
C THR A 160 17.47 -10.06 -11.50
N LEU A 161 16.85 -10.35 -10.35
CA LEU A 161 17.04 -11.58 -9.60
C LEU A 161 16.38 -12.78 -10.29
N GLU A 162 15.15 -12.63 -10.76
CA GLU A 162 14.42 -13.68 -11.49
C GLU A 162 15.19 -14.10 -12.76
N LYS A 163 15.61 -13.16 -13.60
CA LYS A 163 16.41 -13.46 -14.80
C LYS A 163 17.70 -14.20 -14.47
N ARG A 164 18.36 -13.92 -13.36
CA ARG A 164 19.57 -14.64 -12.93
C ARG A 164 19.25 -16.07 -12.47
N LYS A 165 18.14 -16.26 -11.78
CA LYS A 165 17.68 -17.57 -11.35
C LYS A 165 17.38 -18.47 -12.56
N ASP A 166 16.63 -17.96 -13.54
CA ASP A 166 16.29 -18.68 -14.76
C ASP A 166 17.54 -19.07 -15.55
N ASN A 167 18.51 -18.14 -15.69
CA ASN A 167 19.77 -18.41 -16.37
C ASN A 167 20.61 -19.47 -15.63
N TRP A 168 20.63 -19.46 -14.30
CA TRP A 168 21.34 -20.44 -13.49
C TRP A 168 20.71 -21.83 -13.57
N GLU A 169 19.38 -21.94 -13.54
CA GLU A 169 18.66 -23.20 -13.70
C GLU A 169 18.84 -23.77 -15.13
N ALA A 170 18.86 -22.91 -16.15
CA ALA A 170 19.12 -23.29 -17.51
C ALA A 170 20.58 -23.80 -17.72
N ALA A 171 21.54 -23.22 -17.00
CA ALA A 171 22.96 -23.66 -17.05
C ALA A 171 23.19 -25.01 -16.35
N LYS A 172 22.39 -25.34 -15.32
CA LYS A 172 22.47 -26.66 -14.64
C LYS A 172 21.91 -27.81 -15.45
N LYS A 173 21.09 -27.55 -16.46
CA LYS A 173 20.47 -28.56 -17.32
C LYS A 173 21.30 -28.91 -18.56
N LYS A 174 22.44 -28.23 -18.76
CA LYS A 174 23.47 -28.51 -19.77
C LYS A 174 24.63 -29.28 -19.15
#